data_55340ca44bba16016160393d1546bef2
#
_entry.id   55340ca44bba16016160393d1546bef2
#
_cell.length_a   1.000
_cell.length_b   1.000
_cell.length_c   1.000
_cell.angle_alpha   90.00
_cell.angle_beta   90.00
_cell.angle_gamma   90.00
#
_symmetry.space_group_name_H-M   'P 1'
#
loop_
_entity.id
_entity.type
_entity.pdbx_description
1 polymer ?
#
loop_
_entity_poly.entity_id
_entity_poly.type
_entity_poly.pdbx_seq_one_letter_code
_entity_poly.pdbx_strand_id
1 'polypeptide(L)'
;MRQETARGREIAGLFRAGNAVRALAMKKKDGTVRLVGGDQDEVVGQIADLYIQRRDALRAARSDLGVTISALTNQDAADISRAVRERLKARGEVGSDERVHEAVDQRGDTYDLPIATGDKVRLYRRTYAIINGKPGFIGNNGDVVDVVSQSEKGLQLRDAQGRVGNVRWPTLCDIESRRLLLGFGHALTIDSAQGITSGEHINALPRGTAGITAFKSYVAESRHVSQVHTIISEAATFEAVKRTRALGDRAEITPQHLWDQVAADMSEKPYKSLGIDLVAAIERGQEADVDRFIRTEHRVFTQKAAGRDHSTELRARLRKQEVRRALRKHIGPLLAAVDRQEAAIQELAEAVNALPVRLREQVREAAAVLAGQREAARVEAAVTRGPSPSF
;
A
#
# COMPACT_ATOMS: atom_id res chain seq x y z
N MET A 1 20.00 5.30 4.45
CA MET A 1 18.94 6.04 3.68
C MET A 1 19.03 5.61 2.24
N ARG A 2 17.89 5.56 1.50
CA ARG A 2 17.84 5.10 0.10
C ARG A 2 18.37 6.15 -0.89
N GLN A 3 18.08 7.43 -0.63
CA GLN A 3 18.44 8.53 -1.50
C GLN A 3 19.94 8.80 -1.44
N GLU A 4 20.61 8.78 -2.60
CA GLU A 4 22.04 9.05 -2.71
C GLU A 4 22.35 10.55 -2.58
N THR A 5 21.47 11.42 -3.10
CA THR A 5 21.69 12.86 -3.08
C THR A 5 21.24 13.50 -1.77
N ALA A 6 21.97 14.50 -1.27
CA ALA A 6 21.55 15.31 -0.12
C ALA A 6 20.21 16.00 -0.40
N ARG A 7 20.01 16.45 -1.65
CA ARG A 7 18.78 17.08 -2.12
C ARG A 7 17.56 16.15 -2.02
N GLY A 8 17.69 14.91 -2.49
CA GLY A 8 16.62 13.91 -2.39
C GLY A 8 16.28 13.58 -0.93
N ARG A 9 17.27 13.50 -0.04
CA ARG A 9 17.06 13.30 1.40
C ARG A 9 16.31 14.46 2.04
N GLU A 10 16.66 15.71 1.69
CA GLU A 10 15.99 16.90 2.20
C GLU A 10 14.52 16.93 1.77
N ILE A 11 14.23 16.74 0.48
CA ILE A 11 12.85 16.71 -0.05
C ILE A 11 12.02 15.61 0.64
N ALA A 12 12.52 14.40 0.75
CA ALA A 12 11.82 13.31 1.43
C ALA A 12 11.59 13.63 2.93
N GLY A 13 12.57 14.25 3.58
CA GLY A 13 12.46 14.71 4.98
C GLY A 13 11.38 15.78 5.17
N LEU A 14 11.24 16.71 4.25
CA LEU A 14 10.18 17.73 4.26
C LEU A 14 8.79 17.13 4.14
N PHE A 15 8.58 16.16 3.23
CA PHE A 15 7.30 15.43 3.15
C PHE A 15 7.01 14.65 4.43
N ARG A 16 8.01 13.99 5.01
CA ARG A 16 7.87 13.32 6.30
C ARG A 16 7.46 14.27 7.41
N ALA A 17 8.01 15.48 7.42
CA ALA A 17 7.68 16.53 8.38
C ALA A 17 6.29 17.16 8.12
N GLY A 18 5.64 16.90 6.96
CA GLY A 18 4.39 17.51 6.53
C GLY A 18 4.59 18.94 6.01
N ASN A 19 5.80 19.28 5.55
CA ASN A 19 6.11 20.57 4.93
C ASN A 19 6.16 20.41 3.40
N ALA A 20 4.99 20.09 2.80
CA ALA A 20 4.91 19.92 1.36
C ALA A 20 5.09 21.23 0.60
N VAL A 21 4.78 22.39 1.19
CA VAL A 21 5.00 23.72 0.57
C VAL A 21 6.47 23.84 0.15
N ARG A 22 7.39 23.66 1.10
CA ARG A 22 8.84 23.77 0.82
C ARG A 22 9.33 22.64 -0.09
N ALA A 23 8.86 21.42 0.10
CA ALA A 23 9.24 20.28 -0.73
C ALA A 23 8.84 20.48 -2.20
N LEU A 24 7.62 20.92 -2.45
CA LEU A 24 7.11 21.20 -3.81
C LEU A 24 7.84 22.38 -4.45
N ALA A 25 8.15 23.45 -3.70
CA ALA A 25 8.96 24.56 -4.20
C ALA A 25 10.35 24.09 -4.68
N MET A 26 10.99 23.19 -3.92
CA MET A 26 12.26 22.57 -4.31
C MET A 26 12.11 21.72 -5.56
N LYS A 27 11.08 20.87 -5.62
CA LYS A 27 10.81 20.01 -6.78
C LYS A 27 10.47 20.80 -8.05
N LYS A 28 9.76 21.92 -7.92
CA LYS A 28 9.50 22.86 -9.03
C LYS A 28 10.81 23.40 -9.60
N LYS A 29 11.72 23.86 -8.73
CA LYS A 29 13.04 24.34 -9.16
C LYS A 29 13.87 23.24 -9.86
N ASP A 30 13.71 21.99 -9.42
CA ASP A 30 14.41 20.84 -9.97
C ASP A 30 13.70 20.26 -11.24
N GLY A 31 12.53 20.78 -11.62
CA GLY A 31 11.74 20.29 -12.76
C GLY A 31 11.13 18.89 -12.53
N THR A 32 11.03 18.44 -11.28
CA THR A 32 10.63 17.08 -10.90
C THR A 32 9.18 16.98 -10.41
N VAL A 33 8.43 18.08 -10.42
CA VAL A 33 6.99 18.11 -10.19
C VAL A 33 6.31 18.94 -11.26
N ARG A 34 5.19 18.46 -11.78
CA ARG A 34 4.40 19.16 -12.80
C ARG A 34 2.91 18.99 -12.55
N LEU A 35 2.16 20.09 -12.72
CA LEU A 35 0.74 20.04 -13.03
C LEU A 35 0.61 19.81 -14.54
N VAL A 36 -0.21 18.86 -14.93
CA VAL A 36 -0.37 18.42 -16.30
C VAL A 36 -1.80 18.64 -16.72
N GLY A 37 -1.99 19.42 -17.77
CA GLY A 37 -3.29 19.65 -18.39
C GLY A 37 -3.81 18.45 -19.17
N GLY A 38 -5.08 18.50 -19.54
CA GLY A 38 -5.78 17.47 -20.26
C GLY A 38 -6.77 16.69 -19.40
N ASP A 39 -7.51 15.79 -20.04
CA ASP A 39 -8.40 14.88 -19.35
C ASP A 39 -7.63 13.76 -18.63
N GLN A 40 -8.34 12.85 -17.97
CA GLN A 40 -7.71 11.78 -17.21
C GLN A 40 -6.86 10.85 -18.10
N ASP A 41 -7.35 10.52 -19.29
CA ASP A 41 -6.68 9.58 -20.19
C ASP A 41 -5.41 10.20 -20.76
N GLU A 42 -5.43 11.49 -21.07
CA GLU A 42 -4.27 12.25 -21.50
C GLU A 42 -3.20 12.33 -20.41
N VAL A 43 -3.59 12.58 -19.16
CA VAL A 43 -2.66 12.59 -18.01
C VAL A 43 -2.06 11.21 -17.78
N VAL A 44 -2.86 10.15 -17.82
CA VAL A 44 -2.40 8.76 -17.73
C VAL A 44 -1.43 8.44 -18.87
N GLY A 45 -1.74 8.90 -20.09
CA GLY A 45 -0.87 8.80 -21.26
C GLY A 45 0.50 9.44 -21.03
N GLN A 46 0.54 10.68 -20.54
CA GLN A 46 1.79 11.39 -20.25
C GLN A 46 2.61 10.74 -19.13
N ILE A 47 1.96 10.13 -18.12
CA ILE A 47 2.64 9.34 -17.11
C ILE A 47 3.31 8.11 -17.72
N ALA A 48 2.60 7.40 -18.61
CA ALA A 48 3.15 6.25 -19.30
C ALA A 48 4.33 6.62 -20.20
N ASP A 49 4.24 7.73 -20.94
CA ASP A 49 5.31 8.24 -21.79
C ASP A 49 6.55 8.63 -20.97
N LEU A 50 6.35 9.30 -19.83
CA LEU A 50 7.43 9.60 -18.89
C LEU A 50 8.10 8.31 -18.37
N TYR A 51 7.33 7.29 -18.02
CA TYR A 51 7.88 6.01 -17.60
C TYR A 51 8.78 5.40 -18.66
N ILE A 52 8.32 5.35 -19.91
CA ILE A 52 9.11 4.83 -21.03
C ILE A 52 10.40 5.64 -21.19
N GLN A 53 10.31 6.97 -21.22
CA GLN A 53 11.46 7.86 -21.32
C GLN A 53 12.50 7.62 -20.23
N ARG A 54 12.06 7.57 -18.97
CA ARG A 54 12.98 7.39 -17.83
C ARG A 54 13.59 6.00 -17.80
N ARG A 55 12.82 4.97 -18.12
CA ARG A 55 13.29 3.60 -18.22
C ARG A 55 14.38 3.47 -19.29
N ASP A 56 14.15 4.05 -20.45
CA ASP A 56 15.12 4.01 -21.55
C ASP A 56 16.40 4.78 -21.20
N ALA A 57 16.28 5.91 -20.49
CA ALA A 57 17.43 6.67 -20.00
C ALA A 57 18.25 5.85 -18.98
N LEU A 58 17.61 5.16 -18.03
CA LEU A 58 18.32 4.30 -17.07
C LEU A 58 18.98 3.10 -17.77
N ARG A 59 18.32 2.49 -18.75
CA ARG A 59 18.90 1.41 -19.58
C ARG A 59 20.14 1.89 -20.34
N ALA A 60 20.07 3.08 -20.95
CA ALA A 60 21.21 3.68 -21.66
C ALA A 60 22.37 3.98 -20.69
N ALA A 61 22.08 4.38 -19.47
CA ALA A 61 23.06 4.58 -18.40
C ALA A 61 23.56 3.27 -17.76
N ARG A 62 23.09 2.11 -18.21
CA ARG A 62 23.41 0.78 -17.66
C ARG A 62 23.14 0.67 -16.15
N SER A 63 22.07 1.31 -15.68
CA SER A 63 21.65 1.21 -14.30
C SER A 63 21.06 -0.17 -14.01
N ASP A 64 21.46 -0.79 -12.91
CA ASP A 64 20.88 -2.05 -12.42
C ASP A 64 19.49 -1.85 -11.82
N LEU A 65 19.12 -0.59 -11.50
CA LEU A 65 17.85 -0.24 -10.92
C LEU A 65 16.91 0.35 -11.99
N GLY A 66 15.66 -0.09 -11.96
CA GLY A 66 14.62 0.37 -12.89
C GLY A 66 13.84 1.58 -12.41
N VAL A 67 12.78 1.89 -13.15
CA VAL A 67 11.76 2.89 -12.80
C VAL A 67 10.55 2.18 -12.21
N THR A 68 9.98 2.75 -11.14
CA THR A 68 8.69 2.30 -10.58
C THR A 68 7.67 3.43 -10.60
N ILE A 69 6.38 3.07 -10.64
CA ILE A 69 5.28 4.03 -10.60
C ILE A 69 4.41 3.70 -9.39
N SER A 70 4.02 4.72 -8.63
CA SER A 70 2.95 4.60 -7.64
C SER A 70 1.81 5.55 -7.90
N ALA A 71 0.60 5.13 -7.57
CA ALA A 71 -0.63 5.90 -7.69
C ALA A 71 -1.44 5.85 -6.39
N LEU A 72 -2.41 6.74 -6.24
CA LEU A 72 -3.19 6.84 -5.00
C LEU A 72 -4.20 5.71 -4.87
N THR A 73 -4.81 5.28 -5.98
CA THR A 73 -5.88 4.26 -6.00
C THR A 73 -5.50 3.05 -6.84
N ASN A 74 -6.20 1.91 -6.60
CA ASN A 74 -6.05 0.71 -7.43
C ASN A 74 -6.47 0.99 -8.89
N GLN A 75 -7.52 1.79 -9.08
CA GLN A 75 -7.99 2.15 -10.42
C GLN A 75 -6.94 2.94 -11.19
N ASP A 76 -6.32 3.96 -10.56
CA ASP A 76 -5.24 4.72 -11.19
C ASP A 76 -4.05 3.82 -11.54
N ALA A 77 -3.67 2.91 -10.64
CA ALA A 77 -2.58 1.97 -10.89
C ALA A 77 -2.90 1.03 -12.06
N ALA A 78 -4.15 0.58 -12.18
CA ALA A 78 -4.60 -0.25 -13.30
C ALA A 78 -4.61 0.54 -14.63
N ASP A 79 -5.14 1.77 -14.64
CA ASP A 79 -5.22 2.61 -15.83
C ASP A 79 -3.81 2.96 -16.33
N ILE A 80 -2.91 3.36 -15.44
CA ILE A 80 -1.50 3.62 -15.76
C ILE A 80 -0.81 2.35 -16.28
N SER A 81 -1.05 1.20 -15.64
CA SER A 81 -0.45 -0.07 -16.08
C SER A 81 -0.89 -0.44 -17.49
N ARG A 82 -2.18 -0.26 -17.83
CA ARG A 82 -2.68 -0.48 -19.20
C ARG A 82 -2.00 0.48 -20.19
N ALA A 83 -1.93 1.76 -19.86
CA ALA A 83 -1.29 2.75 -20.73
C ALA A 83 0.20 2.45 -20.94
N VAL A 84 0.94 2.08 -19.90
CA VAL A 84 2.36 1.64 -20.04
C VAL A 84 2.46 0.41 -20.92
N ARG A 85 1.58 -0.58 -20.68
CA ARG A 85 1.54 -1.82 -21.46
C ARG A 85 1.32 -1.58 -22.95
N GLU A 86 0.39 -0.69 -23.32
CA GLU A 86 0.15 -0.33 -24.71
C GLU A 86 1.39 0.29 -25.38
N ARG A 87 2.15 1.16 -24.67
CA ARG A 87 3.43 1.68 -25.17
C ARG A 87 4.45 0.57 -25.40
N LEU A 88 4.50 -0.40 -24.49
CA LEU A 88 5.42 -1.54 -24.60
C LEU A 88 5.01 -2.47 -25.75
N LYS A 89 3.71 -2.70 -25.98
CA LYS A 89 3.21 -3.45 -27.14
C LYS A 89 3.59 -2.76 -28.46
N ALA A 90 3.35 -1.46 -28.55
CA ALA A 90 3.72 -0.67 -29.73
C ALA A 90 5.24 -0.73 -30.05
N ARG A 91 6.06 -1.02 -29.06
CA ARG A 91 7.52 -1.18 -29.18
C ARG A 91 7.98 -2.63 -29.39
N GLY A 92 7.04 -3.57 -29.40
CA GLY A 92 7.33 -5.00 -29.50
C GLY A 92 7.99 -5.61 -28.25
N GLU A 93 7.94 -4.90 -27.09
CA GLU A 93 8.48 -5.38 -25.82
C GLU A 93 7.50 -6.24 -25.03
N VAL A 94 6.20 -6.16 -25.35
CA VAL A 94 5.15 -7.07 -24.92
C VAL A 94 4.65 -7.81 -26.16
N GLY A 95 4.56 -9.13 -26.05
CA GLY A 95 4.26 -10.02 -27.18
C GLY A 95 2.81 -9.89 -27.67
N SER A 96 2.56 -10.46 -28.85
CA SER A 96 1.22 -10.58 -29.46
C SER A 96 0.44 -11.82 -29.00
N ASP A 97 1.04 -12.66 -28.16
CA ASP A 97 0.49 -13.89 -27.60
C ASP A 97 -0.53 -13.65 -26.47
N GLU A 98 -1.17 -12.47 -26.47
CA GLU A 98 -2.10 -12.04 -25.42
C GLU A 98 -3.27 -13.00 -25.20
N ARG A 99 -3.52 -13.33 -23.93
CA ARG A 99 -4.71 -14.02 -23.47
C ARG A 99 -5.35 -13.24 -22.35
N VAL A 100 -6.66 -13.05 -22.42
CA VAL A 100 -7.44 -12.39 -21.38
C VAL A 100 -7.91 -13.43 -20.37
N HIS A 101 -7.66 -13.16 -19.10
CA HIS A 101 -8.04 -14.00 -17.98
C HIS A 101 -8.92 -13.22 -17.00
N GLU A 102 -9.94 -13.88 -16.45
CA GLU A 102 -10.64 -13.30 -15.29
C GLU A 102 -9.72 -13.32 -14.06
N ALA A 103 -9.50 -12.17 -13.47
CA ALA A 103 -8.72 -11.99 -12.26
C ALA A 103 -9.60 -11.45 -11.13
N VAL A 104 -9.13 -11.63 -9.90
CA VAL A 104 -9.76 -11.11 -8.69
C VAL A 104 -8.70 -10.46 -7.81
N ASP A 105 -9.00 -9.27 -7.31
CA ASP A 105 -8.11 -8.58 -6.38
C ASP A 105 -8.32 -9.04 -4.93
N GLN A 106 -7.52 -8.49 -4.02
CA GLN A 106 -7.59 -8.81 -2.58
C GLN A 106 -8.87 -8.33 -1.88
N ARG A 107 -9.70 -7.52 -2.56
CA ARG A 107 -11.00 -7.05 -2.05
C ARG A 107 -12.18 -7.86 -2.59
N GLY A 108 -11.90 -8.78 -3.53
CA GLY A 108 -12.92 -9.55 -4.22
C GLY A 108 -13.44 -8.90 -5.50
N ASP A 109 -12.89 -7.73 -5.90
CA ASP A 109 -13.28 -7.07 -7.15
C ASP A 109 -12.72 -7.85 -8.34
N THR A 110 -13.59 -8.16 -9.30
CA THR A 110 -13.23 -8.95 -10.50
C THR A 110 -12.97 -8.04 -11.70
N TYR A 111 -12.01 -8.44 -12.54
CA TYR A 111 -11.63 -7.69 -13.74
C TYR A 111 -10.93 -8.59 -14.76
N ASP A 112 -10.94 -8.15 -16.01
CA ASP A 112 -10.18 -8.78 -17.07
C ASP A 112 -8.71 -8.37 -17.01
N LEU A 113 -7.83 -9.37 -16.95
CA LEU A 113 -6.39 -9.21 -16.95
C LEU A 113 -5.80 -9.79 -18.22
N PRO A 114 -5.46 -8.96 -19.23
CA PRO A 114 -4.70 -9.42 -20.38
C PRO A 114 -3.26 -9.72 -19.97
N ILE A 115 -2.76 -10.89 -20.35
CA ILE A 115 -1.38 -11.33 -20.09
C ILE A 115 -0.75 -11.74 -21.43
N ALA A 116 0.48 -11.28 -21.65
CA ALA A 116 1.32 -11.66 -22.77
C ALA A 116 2.78 -11.84 -22.31
N THR A 117 3.59 -12.46 -23.14
CA THR A 117 5.05 -12.50 -22.94
C THR A 117 5.61 -11.09 -22.84
N GLY A 118 6.45 -10.81 -21.84
CA GLY A 118 7.02 -9.48 -21.57
C GLY A 118 6.22 -8.61 -20.61
N ASP A 119 5.01 -9.01 -20.21
CA ASP A 119 4.23 -8.30 -19.22
C ASP A 119 4.85 -8.37 -17.82
N LYS A 120 4.46 -7.41 -16.98
CA LYS A 120 4.68 -7.44 -15.54
C LYS A 120 3.36 -7.72 -14.83
N VAL A 121 3.36 -8.71 -13.95
CA VAL A 121 2.19 -9.04 -13.12
C VAL A 121 2.55 -8.97 -11.64
N ARG A 122 1.58 -8.55 -10.84
CA ARG A 122 1.66 -8.52 -9.40
C ARG A 122 1.02 -9.75 -8.81
N LEU A 123 1.71 -10.43 -7.91
CA LEU A 123 1.19 -11.59 -7.19
C LEU A 123 0.29 -11.14 -6.03
N TYR A 124 -0.88 -11.77 -5.88
CA TYR A 124 -1.78 -11.54 -4.74
C TYR A 124 -1.71 -12.63 -3.68
N ARG A 125 -0.78 -13.57 -3.85
CA ARG A 125 -0.47 -14.62 -2.85
C ARG A 125 0.98 -15.03 -2.94
N ARG A 126 1.48 -15.66 -1.89
CA ARG A 126 2.78 -16.31 -1.92
C ARG A 126 2.77 -17.43 -2.97
N THR A 127 3.70 -17.37 -3.91
CA THR A 127 3.71 -18.22 -5.09
C THR A 127 4.99 -19.05 -5.16
N TYR A 128 4.81 -20.32 -5.46
CA TYR A 128 5.88 -21.27 -5.74
C TYR A 128 5.86 -21.68 -7.20
N ALA A 129 7.05 -21.96 -7.75
CA ALA A 129 7.24 -22.36 -9.13
C ALA A 129 8.12 -23.61 -9.20
N ILE A 130 8.15 -24.27 -10.35
CA ILE A 130 9.18 -25.26 -10.64
C ILE A 130 10.37 -24.53 -11.27
N ILE A 131 11.45 -24.42 -10.49
CA ILE A 131 12.71 -23.78 -10.87
C ILE A 131 13.75 -24.88 -11.04
N ASN A 132 14.32 -25.00 -12.25
CA ASN A 132 15.30 -26.04 -12.56
C ASN A 132 14.82 -27.47 -12.17
N GLY A 133 13.53 -27.76 -12.43
CA GLY A 133 12.93 -29.08 -12.14
C GLY A 133 12.55 -29.31 -10.70
N LYS A 134 12.81 -28.40 -9.76
CA LYS A 134 12.50 -28.51 -8.33
C LYS A 134 11.52 -27.46 -7.87
N PRO A 135 10.63 -27.73 -6.90
CA PRO A 135 9.82 -26.71 -6.26
C PRO A 135 10.70 -25.61 -5.64
N GLY A 136 10.39 -24.36 -5.95
CA GLY A 136 11.11 -23.20 -5.44
C GLY A 136 10.19 -22.01 -5.28
N PHE A 137 10.62 -21.06 -4.45
CA PHE A 137 9.88 -19.82 -4.20
C PHE A 137 10.13 -18.81 -5.33
N ILE A 138 9.06 -18.16 -5.84
CA ILE A 138 9.15 -17.15 -6.91
C ILE A 138 8.75 -15.74 -6.46
N GLY A 139 7.85 -15.62 -5.47
CA GLY A 139 7.47 -14.31 -4.93
C GLY A 139 6.40 -14.37 -3.84
N ASN A 140 6.35 -13.31 -3.02
CA ASN A 140 5.35 -13.10 -1.98
C ASN A 140 4.12 -12.39 -2.55
N ASN A 141 3.10 -12.28 -1.71
CA ASN A 141 2.01 -11.36 -1.94
C ASN A 141 2.54 -9.92 -2.07
N GLY A 142 2.20 -9.27 -3.17
CA GLY A 142 2.63 -7.90 -3.48
C GLY A 142 3.84 -7.81 -4.41
N ASP A 143 4.62 -8.89 -4.58
CA ASP A 143 5.77 -8.88 -5.47
C ASP A 143 5.33 -8.77 -6.94
N VAL A 144 6.13 -8.03 -7.71
CA VAL A 144 5.98 -7.91 -9.16
C VAL A 144 6.99 -8.83 -9.84
N VAL A 145 6.50 -9.62 -10.79
CA VAL A 145 7.29 -10.58 -11.56
C VAL A 145 7.10 -10.35 -13.06
N ASP A 146 8.10 -10.68 -13.85
CA ASP A 146 8.00 -10.61 -15.32
C ASP A 146 7.41 -11.91 -15.88
N VAL A 147 6.53 -11.79 -16.87
CA VAL A 147 6.02 -12.91 -17.66
C VAL A 147 7.03 -13.22 -18.77
N VAL A 148 7.76 -14.32 -18.61
CA VAL A 148 8.76 -14.76 -19.61
C VAL A 148 8.08 -15.45 -20.79
N SER A 149 7.07 -16.26 -20.50
CA SER A 149 6.21 -16.89 -21.51
C SER A 149 4.91 -17.39 -20.89
N GLN A 150 3.92 -17.64 -21.73
CA GLN A 150 2.68 -18.30 -21.33
C GLN A 150 2.39 -19.55 -22.17
N SER A 151 1.68 -20.46 -21.61
CA SER A 151 1.25 -21.73 -22.24
C SER A 151 -0.14 -22.14 -21.76
N GLU A 152 -0.69 -23.20 -22.31
CA GLU A 152 -1.94 -23.79 -21.81
C GLU A 152 -1.83 -24.30 -20.35
N LYS A 153 -0.63 -24.64 -19.91
CA LYS A 153 -0.39 -25.22 -18.58
C LYS A 153 -0.15 -24.17 -17.50
N GLY A 154 0.26 -22.95 -17.85
CA GLY A 154 0.60 -21.89 -16.89
C GLY A 154 1.50 -20.82 -17.46
N LEU A 155 2.13 -20.07 -16.54
CA LEU A 155 3.07 -19.01 -16.82
C LEU A 155 4.49 -19.42 -16.46
N GLN A 156 5.45 -18.97 -17.24
CA GLN A 156 6.84 -18.91 -16.85
C GLN A 156 7.12 -17.49 -16.33
N LEU A 157 7.48 -17.39 -15.06
CA LEU A 157 7.67 -16.12 -14.37
C LEU A 157 9.14 -15.93 -14.00
N ARG A 158 9.60 -14.67 -14.03
CA ARG A 158 10.93 -14.26 -13.58
C ARG A 158 10.78 -13.31 -12.39
N ASP A 159 11.45 -13.60 -11.30
CA ASP A 159 11.49 -12.71 -10.13
C ASP A 159 12.54 -11.59 -10.25
N ALA A 160 12.56 -10.70 -9.25
CA ALA A 160 13.51 -9.59 -9.19
C ALA A 160 14.98 -10.01 -9.09
N GLN A 161 15.27 -11.26 -8.70
CA GLN A 161 16.61 -11.84 -8.64
C GLN A 161 16.99 -12.55 -9.97
N GLY A 162 16.14 -12.51 -10.98
CA GLY A 162 16.35 -13.15 -12.26
C GLY A 162 16.08 -14.65 -12.28
N ARG A 163 15.57 -15.25 -11.20
CA ARG A 163 15.19 -16.67 -11.16
C ARG A 163 13.94 -16.87 -12.01
N VAL A 164 13.97 -17.90 -12.84
CA VAL A 164 12.85 -18.23 -13.76
C VAL A 164 12.22 -19.55 -13.31
N GLY A 165 10.89 -19.54 -13.20
CA GLY A 165 10.16 -20.74 -12.80
C GLY A 165 8.80 -20.86 -13.47
N ASN A 166 8.37 -22.12 -13.65
CA ASN A 166 7.06 -22.45 -14.24
C ASN A 166 6.01 -22.57 -13.14
N VAL A 167 4.91 -21.82 -13.30
CA VAL A 167 3.76 -21.82 -12.38
C VAL A 167 2.53 -22.26 -13.15
N ARG A 168 1.85 -23.30 -12.66
CA ARG A 168 0.62 -23.80 -13.28
C ARG A 168 -0.56 -22.88 -12.99
N TRP A 169 -1.51 -22.74 -13.91
CA TRP A 169 -2.72 -21.93 -13.73
C TRP A 169 -3.45 -22.21 -12.42
N PRO A 170 -3.72 -23.46 -11.99
CA PRO A 170 -4.40 -23.70 -10.71
C PRO A 170 -3.67 -23.14 -9.48
N THR A 171 -2.33 -23.01 -9.55
CA THR A 171 -1.53 -22.42 -8.48
C THR A 171 -1.73 -20.90 -8.39
N LEU A 172 -2.05 -20.25 -9.50
CA LEU A 172 -2.29 -18.82 -9.60
C LEU A 172 -3.75 -18.43 -9.35
N CYS A 173 -4.67 -19.41 -9.35
CA CYS A 173 -6.10 -19.16 -9.16
C CYS A 173 -6.50 -19.21 -7.69
N ASP A 174 -7.51 -18.45 -7.36
CA ASP A 174 -8.29 -18.64 -6.15
C ASP A 174 -9.03 -19.99 -6.21
N ILE A 175 -9.11 -20.67 -5.08
CA ILE A 175 -9.65 -22.05 -5.02
C ILE A 175 -11.15 -22.06 -5.30
N GLU A 176 -11.87 -21.06 -4.79
CA GLU A 176 -13.33 -21.00 -4.87
C GLU A 176 -13.80 -20.40 -6.20
N SER A 177 -13.32 -19.20 -6.52
CA SER A 177 -13.76 -18.45 -7.70
C SER A 177 -13.12 -18.90 -9.00
N ARG A 178 -12.03 -19.68 -8.95
CA ARG A 178 -11.19 -20.08 -10.09
C ARG A 178 -10.57 -18.91 -10.88
N ARG A 179 -10.67 -17.69 -10.36
CA ARG A 179 -10.10 -16.48 -10.96
C ARG A 179 -8.64 -16.32 -10.58
N LEU A 180 -7.86 -15.65 -11.44
CA LEU A 180 -6.44 -15.43 -11.19
C LEU A 180 -6.24 -14.45 -10.01
N LEU A 181 -5.39 -14.82 -9.09
CA LEU A 181 -4.88 -13.96 -8.00
C LEU A 181 -3.64 -13.18 -8.47
N LEU A 182 -3.79 -12.48 -9.58
CA LEU A 182 -2.77 -11.65 -10.21
C LEU A 182 -3.35 -10.28 -10.52
N GLY A 183 -2.48 -9.27 -10.52
CA GLY A 183 -2.83 -7.90 -10.91
C GLY A 183 -1.84 -7.31 -11.90
N PHE A 184 -2.17 -6.12 -12.41
CA PHE A 184 -1.24 -5.34 -13.20
C PHE A 184 0.01 -4.97 -12.39
N GLY A 185 1.20 -5.09 -13.00
CA GLY A 185 2.49 -4.94 -12.31
C GLY A 185 3.31 -3.71 -12.71
N HIS A 186 2.89 -2.91 -13.71
CA HIS A 186 3.66 -1.74 -14.15
C HIS A 186 3.52 -0.54 -13.21
N ALA A 187 2.36 -0.36 -12.58
CA ALA A 187 2.13 0.63 -11.55
C ALA A 187 1.48 -0.02 -10.32
N LEU A 188 1.77 0.50 -9.14
CA LEU A 188 1.29 0.00 -7.85
C LEU A 188 0.56 1.11 -7.11
N THR A 189 -0.20 0.78 -6.08
CA THR A 189 -0.64 1.82 -5.15
C THR A 189 0.53 2.27 -4.27
N ILE A 190 0.47 3.51 -3.75
CA ILE A 190 1.49 4.05 -2.84
C ILE A 190 1.73 3.10 -1.67
N ASP A 191 0.66 2.57 -1.08
CA ASP A 191 0.74 1.62 0.04
C ASP A 191 1.42 0.31 -0.37
N SER A 192 1.14 -0.18 -1.58
CA SER A 192 1.75 -1.40 -2.14
C SER A 192 3.21 -1.21 -2.55
N ALA A 193 3.60 -0.01 -2.92
CA ALA A 193 4.98 0.34 -3.22
C ALA A 193 5.85 0.48 -1.95
N GLN A 194 5.26 0.38 -0.76
CA GLN A 194 6.01 0.44 0.49
C GLN A 194 7.00 -0.75 0.57
N GLY A 195 8.27 -0.44 0.82
CA GLY A 195 9.35 -1.45 0.85
C GLY A 195 10.17 -1.50 -0.45
N ILE A 196 9.60 -1.20 -1.61
CA ILE A 196 10.29 -1.19 -2.89
C ILE A 196 11.34 -0.07 -2.94
N THR A 197 12.45 -0.34 -3.60
CA THR A 197 13.49 0.64 -3.94
C THR A 197 13.74 0.58 -5.44
N SER A 198 13.80 1.73 -6.10
CA SER A 198 14.05 1.86 -7.54
C SER A 198 15.10 2.92 -7.84
N GLY A 199 15.70 2.88 -9.01
CA GLY A 199 16.61 3.94 -9.45
C GLY A 199 15.88 5.27 -9.50
N GLU A 200 14.77 5.31 -10.21
CA GLU A 200 13.85 6.44 -10.26
C GLU A 200 12.44 6.01 -9.91
N HIS A 201 11.64 6.98 -9.45
CA HIS A 201 10.25 6.74 -9.10
C HIS A 201 9.34 7.81 -9.72
N ILE A 202 8.13 7.40 -10.12
CA ILE A 202 7.08 8.29 -10.57
C ILE A 202 5.93 8.22 -9.57
N ASN A 203 5.66 9.32 -8.88
CA ASN A 203 4.47 9.52 -8.06
C ASN A 203 3.37 10.08 -8.97
N ALA A 204 2.43 9.24 -9.35
CA ALA A 204 1.40 9.53 -10.35
C ALA A 204 0.05 9.83 -9.68
N LEU A 205 -0.47 11.02 -9.92
CA LEU A 205 -1.70 11.53 -9.33
C LEU A 205 -2.68 12.01 -10.44
N PRO A 206 -3.16 11.11 -11.32
CA PRO A 206 -3.98 11.47 -12.47
C PRO A 206 -5.37 12.00 -12.10
N ARG A 207 -5.84 11.74 -10.88
CA ARG A 207 -7.10 12.27 -10.31
C ARG A 207 -6.84 13.36 -9.27
N GLY A 208 -5.67 14.02 -9.30
CA GLY A 208 -5.27 15.04 -8.35
C GLY A 208 -4.82 14.48 -7.00
N THR A 209 -4.75 15.37 -6.00
CA THR A 209 -4.18 15.07 -4.68
C THR A 209 -5.22 14.79 -3.60
N ALA A 210 -6.51 14.84 -3.92
CA ALA A 210 -7.58 14.60 -2.95
C ALA A 210 -7.43 13.22 -2.26
N GLY A 211 -7.31 13.22 -0.93
CA GLY A 211 -7.14 12.00 -0.12
C GLY A 211 -5.69 11.49 -0.02
N ILE A 212 -4.72 12.20 -0.60
CA ILE A 212 -3.31 11.98 -0.25
C ILE A 212 -3.04 12.58 1.13
N THR A 213 -2.12 11.99 1.87
CA THR A 213 -1.71 12.50 3.18
C THR A 213 -0.20 12.70 3.22
N ALA A 214 0.31 13.43 4.20
CA ALA A 214 1.75 13.59 4.40
C ALA A 214 2.47 12.24 4.50
N PHE A 215 1.83 11.23 5.10
CA PHE A 215 2.40 9.88 5.19
C PHE A 215 2.50 9.19 3.82
N LYS A 216 1.44 9.26 3.01
CA LYS A 216 1.44 8.72 1.64
C LYS A 216 2.41 9.48 0.75
N SER A 217 2.43 10.82 0.85
CA SER A 217 3.39 11.66 0.14
C SER A 217 4.83 11.25 0.48
N TYR A 218 5.17 11.09 1.77
CA TYR A 218 6.48 10.61 2.17
C TYR A 218 6.80 9.23 1.60
N VAL A 219 5.84 8.29 1.63
CA VAL A 219 6.05 6.95 1.06
C VAL A 219 6.36 7.04 -0.42
N ALA A 220 5.57 7.74 -1.22
CA ALA A 220 5.78 7.90 -2.66
C ALA A 220 7.11 8.63 -2.96
N GLU A 221 7.39 9.72 -2.24
CA GLU A 221 8.55 10.57 -2.49
C GLU A 221 9.87 10.00 -1.95
N SER A 222 9.85 8.84 -1.28
CA SER A 222 11.04 8.20 -0.72
C SER A 222 11.40 6.85 -1.35
N ARG A 223 10.82 6.46 -2.51
CA ARG A 223 11.06 5.15 -3.16
C ARG A 223 12.29 5.11 -4.05
N HIS A 224 12.81 6.24 -4.44
CA HIS A 224 13.92 6.39 -5.39
C HIS A 224 15.31 6.34 -4.72
N VAL A 225 16.30 6.02 -5.53
CA VAL A 225 17.72 6.20 -5.21
C VAL A 225 18.19 7.55 -5.78
N SER A 226 17.95 7.81 -7.07
CA SER A 226 18.40 9.02 -7.75
C SER A 226 17.35 10.12 -7.78
N GLN A 227 16.16 9.88 -8.34
CA GLN A 227 15.16 10.92 -8.56
C GLN A 227 13.72 10.40 -8.44
N VAL A 228 12.80 11.31 -8.01
CA VAL A 228 11.36 11.09 -8.04
C VAL A 228 10.66 12.18 -8.83
N HIS A 229 9.84 11.78 -9.81
CA HIS A 229 8.98 12.65 -10.60
C HIS A 229 7.56 12.59 -10.04
N THR A 230 6.92 13.76 -9.87
CA THR A 230 5.53 13.85 -9.40
C THR A 230 4.69 14.48 -10.49
N ILE A 231 3.70 13.76 -10.97
CA ILE A 231 2.80 14.17 -12.05
C ILE A 231 1.39 14.25 -11.48
N ILE A 232 0.79 15.42 -11.58
CA ILE A 232 -0.50 15.76 -10.95
C ILE A 232 -1.43 16.30 -12.02
N SER A 233 -2.67 15.85 -12.06
CA SER A 233 -3.70 16.40 -12.95
C SER A 233 -4.04 17.83 -12.54
N GLU A 234 -3.88 18.76 -13.48
CA GLU A 234 -4.27 20.16 -13.30
C GLU A 234 -5.80 20.30 -13.22
N ALA A 235 -6.54 19.65 -14.11
CA ALA A 235 -7.98 19.68 -14.15
C ALA A 235 -8.61 19.16 -12.83
N ALA A 236 -8.12 18.01 -12.34
CA ALA A 236 -8.61 17.47 -11.07
C ALA A 236 -8.27 18.36 -9.87
N THR A 237 -7.10 19.00 -9.88
CA THR A 237 -6.71 19.97 -8.84
C THR A 237 -7.58 21.23 -8.91
N PHE A 238 -7.87 21.73 -10.11
CA PHE A 238 -8.77 22.86 -10.32
C PHE A 238 -10.17 22.58 -9.74
N GLU A 239 -10.73 21.42 -10.02
CA GLU A 239 -12.03 21.00 -9.46
C GLU A 239 -11.98 20.82 -7.94
N ALA A 240 -10.84 20.43 -7.37
CA ALA A 240 -10.65 20.37 -5.92
C ALA A 240 -10.67 21.77 -5.29
N VAL A 241 -9.94 22.73 -5.87
CA VAL A 241 -9.96 24.14 -5.44
C VAL A 241 -11.36 24.71 -5.51
N LYS A 242 -12.06 24.46 -6.61
CA LYS A 242 -13.44 24.95 -6.80
C LYS A 242 -14.40 24.44 -5.73
N ARG A 243 -14.26 23.16 -5.33
CA ARG A 243 -15.09 22.54 -4.28
C ARG A 243 -14.81 23.05 -2.87
N THR A 244 -13.61 23.56 -2.61
CA THR A 244 -13.23 24.09 -1.30
C THR A 244 -13.55 25.57 -1.10
N ARG A 245 -13.91 26.29 -2.16
CA ARG A 245 -14.28 27.71 -2.10
C ARG A 245 -15.62 27.93 -1.41
N ALA A 246 -15.75 29.11 -0.82
CA ALA A 246 -17.03 29.54 -0.25
C ALA A 246 -18.11 29.69 -1.35
N LEU A 247 -19.36 29.40 -1.00
CA LEU A 247 -20.50 29.61 -1.90
C LEU A 247 -20.56 31.10 -2.29
N GLY A 248 -20.58 31.37 -3.62
CA GLY A 248 -20.60 32.71 -4.16
C GLY A 248 -19.23 33.34 -4.44
N ASP A 249 -18.14 32.72 -4.08
CA ASP A 249 -16.79 33.17 -4.46
C ASP A 249 -16.60 32.98 -5.98
N ARG A 250 -16.52 34.10 -6.71
CA ARG A 250 -16.32 34.16 -8.17
C ARG A 250 -14.91 34.60 -8.58
N ALA A 251 -13.96 34.70 -7.60
CA ALA A 251 -12.63 35.09 -7.91
C ALA A 251 -11.96 34.06 -8.87
N GLU A 252 -11.08 34.53 -9.74
CA GLU A 252 -10.35 33.66 -10.66
C GLU A 252 -9.47 32.64 -9.91
N ILE A 253 -9.46 31.40 -10.36
CA ILE A 253 -8.53 30.38 -9.84
C ILE A 253 -7.20 30.53 -10.56
N THR A 254 -6.19 30.97 -9.83
CA THR A 254 -4.83 31.15 -10.35
C THR A 254 -4.02 29.85 -10.21
N PRO A 255 -2.92 29.71 -10.96
CA PRO A 255 -1.99 28.59 -10.78
C PRO A 255 -1.46 28.47 -9.34
N GLN A 256 -1.36 29.57 -8.60
CA GLN A 256 -0.91 29.54 -7.20
C GLN A 256 -1.94 28.82 -6.32
N HIS A 257 -3.24 29.04 -6.52
CA HIS A 257 -4.30 28.34 -5.78
C HIS A 257 -4.23 26.82 -6.00
N LEU A 258 -3.86 26.37 -7.20
CA LEU A 258 -3.68 24.94 -7.48
C LEU A 258 -2.52 24.35 -6.67
N TRP A 259 -1.38 25.05 -6.62
CA TRP A 259 -0.23 24.63 -5.85
C TRP A 259 -0.47 24.66 -4.33
N ASP A 260 -1.23 25.63 -3.86
CA ASP A 260 -1.61 25.74 -2.45
C ASP A 260 -2.51 24.56 -2.05
N GLN A 261 -3.46 24.17 -2.93
CA GLN A 261 -4.28 22.99 -2.72
C GLN A 261 -3.43 21.70 -2.67
N VAL A 262 -2.53 21.51 -3.64
CA VAL A 262 -1.60 20.37 -3.67
C VAL A 262 -0.77 20.31 -2.40
N ALA A 263 -0.23 21.45 -1.97
CA ALA A 263 0.58 21.52 -0.77
C ALA A 263 -0.21 21.23 0.50
N ALA A 264 -1.43 21.72 0.58
CA ALA A 264 -2.35 21.45 1.70
C ALA A 264 -2.65 19.96 1.82
N ASP A 265 -3.08 19.31 0.71
CA ASP A 265 -3.40 17.89 0.69
C ASP A 265 -2.17 17.03 1.07
N MET A 266 -1.01 17.31 0.49
CA MET A 266 0.23 16.56 0.72
C MET A 266 0.86 16.85 2.10
N SER A 267 0.41 17.88 2.80
CA SER A 267 0.82 18.20 4.18
C SER A 267 -0.15 17.66 5.23
N GLU A 268 -1.34 17.21 4.82
CA GLU A 268 -2.38 16.75 5.74
C GLU A 268 -1.87 15.57 6.57
N LYS A 269 -1.83 15.73 7.89
CA LYS A 269 -1.54 14.66 8.84
C LYS A 269 -2.83 14.25 9.53
N PRO A 270 -3.54 13.24 9.00
CA PRO A 270 -4.71 12.73 9.69
C PRO A 270 -4.27 12.20 11.05
N TYR A 271 -5.01 12.59 12.08
CA TYR A 271 -4.79 12.04 13.40
C TYR A 271 -5.12 10.54 13.36
N LYS A 272 -4.10 9.72 13.51
CA LYS A 272 -4.24 8.27 13.71
C LYS A 272 -3.94 7.99 15.17
N SER A 273 -4.98 7.88 15.99
CA SER A 273 -4.81 7.23 17.28
C SER A 273 -4.61 5.74 17.05
N LEU A 274 -3.61 5.16 17.66
CA LEU A 274 -3.51 3.71 17.77
C LEU A 274 -4.64 3.22 18.69
N GLY A 275 -5.14 1.99 18.50
CA GLY A 275 -6.14 1.44 19.40
C GLY A 275 -5.71 1.46 20.88
N ILE A 276 -4.41 1.34 21.12
CA ILE A 276 -3.82 1.45 22.47
C ILE A 276 -3.94 2.88 23.05
N ASP A 277 -3.83 3.93 22.21
CA ASP A 277 -4.00 5.32 22.66
C ASP A 277 -5.46 5.61 23.02
N LEU A 278 -6.40 5.00 22.27
CA LEU A 278 -7.83 5.08 22.54
C LEU A 278 -8.17 4.41 23.88
N VAL A 279 -7.59 3.24 24.11
CA VAL A 279 -7.76 2.52 25.36
C VAL A 279 -7.25 3.35 26.54
N ALA A 280 -6.03 3.86 26.44
CA ALA A 280 -5.42 4.72 27.44
C ALA A 280 -6.21 6.03 27.67
N ALA A 281 -6.87 6.57 26.63
CA ALA A 281 -7.73 7.74 26.75
C ALA A 281 -9.05 7.41 27.48
N ILE A 282 -9.62 6.23 27.22
CA ILE A 282 -10.82 5.72 27.91
C ILE A 282 -10.53 5.50 29.40
N GLU A 283 -9.40 4.87 29.74
CA GLU A 283 -9.00 4.59 31.13
C GLU A 283 -8.74 5.89 31.91
N ARG A 284 -8.18 6.92 31.28
CA ARG A 284 -7.95 8.23 31.88
C ARG A 284 -9.19 9.12 31.93
N GLY A 285 -10.34 8.66 31.42
CA GLY A 285 -11.56 9.45 31.36
C GLY A 285 -11.50 10.65 30.40
N GLN A 286 -10.58 10.63 29.44
CA GLN A 286 -10.38 11.71 28.46
C GLN A 286 -11.40 11.61 27.32
N GLU A 287 -12.64 12.05 27.59
CA GLU A 287 -13.74 11.98 26.62
C GLU A 287 -13.45 12.75 25.31
N ALA A 288 -12.69 13.86 25.41
CA ALA A 288 -12.32 14.67 24.24
C ALA A 288 -11.46 13.91 23.22
N ASP A 289 -10.53 13.05 23.68
CA ASP A 289 -9.68 12.25 22.80
C ASP A 289 -10.46 11.09 22.18
N VAL A 290 -11.39 10.49 22.92
CA VAL A 290 -12.31 9.49 22.40
C VAL A 290 -13.21 10.09 21.31
N ASP A 291 -13.74 11.29 21.53
CA ASP A 291 -14.56 12.01 20.55
C ASP A 291 -13.77 12.42 19.31
N ARG A 292 -12.50 12.76 19.47
CA ARG A 292 -11.59 13.06 18.35
C ARG A 292 -11.33 11.81 17.51
N PHE A 293 -11.09 10.66 18.13
CA PHE A 293 -10.95 9.37 17.45
C PHE A 293 -12.20 9.03 16.65
N ILE A 294 -13.38 9.08 17.29
CA ILE A 294 -14.65 8.76 16.64
C ILE A 294 -14.92 9.71 15.46
N ARG A 295 -14.60 11.00 15.58
CA ARG A 295 -14.74 11.98 14.49
C ARG A 295 -13.81 11.69 13.32
N THR A 296 -12.58 11.24 13.59
CA THR A 296 -11.60 10.89 12.55
C THR A 296 -12.04 9.65 11.79
N GLU A 297 -12.45 8.60 12.48
CA GLU A 297 -13.00 7.39 11.85
C GLU A 297 -14.29 7.69 11.09
N HIS A 298 -15.16 8.55 11.61
CA HIS A 298 -16.39 8.97 10.92
C HIS A 298 -16.09 9.77 9.65
N ARG A 299 -15.05 10.61 9.65
CA ARG A 299 -14.63 11.39 8.47
C ARG A 299 -14.11 10.49 7.35
N VAL A 300 -13.36 9.44 7.69
CA VAL A 300 -12.92 8.42 6.74
C VAL A 300 -14.09 7.60 6.20
N PHE A 301 -15.11 7.34 7.03
CA PHE A 301 -16.29 6.57 6.64
C PHE A 301 -17.26 7.40 5.77
N THR A 302 -17.43 8.70 6.07
CA THR A 302 -18.33 9.61 5.31
C THR A 302 -17.73 10.05 3.98
N GLN A 303 -16.42 10.15 3.84
CA GLN A 303 -15.79 10.35 2.53
C GLN A 303 -16.07 9.18 1.56
N LYS A 304 -16.26 7.97 2.09
CA LYS A 304 -16.71 6.81 1.29
C LYS A 304 -18.22 6.79 1.02
N ALA A 305 -18.99 7.56 1.78
CA ALA A 305 -20.46 7.54 1.76
C ALA A 305 -21.11 8.84 1.22
N ALA A 306 -20.32 9.79 0.70
CA ALA A 306 -20.81 11.08 0.17
C ALA A 306 -21.67 10.90 -1.11
N GLY A 307 -22.79 10.23 -0.95
CA GLY A 307 -23.80 10.01 -1.97
C GLY A 307 -25.15 9.57 -1.41
N ARG A 308 -25.32 9.49 -0.08
CA ARG A 308 -26.57 8.99 0.53
C ARG A 308 -27.04 9.83 1.71
N ASP A 309 -28.18 10.41 1.50
CA ASP A 309 -29.35 10.84 2.29
C ASP A 309 -29.23 11.07 3.81
N HIS A 310 -29.97 12.12 4.30
CA HIS A 310 -30.06 12.67 5.68
C HIS A 310 -30.49 11.66 6.78
N SER A 311 -31.09 10.52 6.43
CA SER A 311 -31.40 9.43 7.36
C SER A 311 -30.15 8.77 7.97
N THR A 312 -28.99 9.01 7.35
CA THR A 312 -27.69 8.44 7.74
C THR A 312 -27.09 9.11 8.98
N GLU A 313 -27.42 10.37 9.22
CA GLU A 313 -26.90 11.16 10.36
C GLU A 313 -27.49 10.71 11.70
N LEU A 314 -28.76 10.34 11.70
CA LEU A 314 -29.43 9.79 12.90
C LEU A 314 -28.93 8.37 13.22
N ARG A 315 -28.71 7.55 12.20
CA ARG A 315 -28.11 6.20 12.35
C ARG A 315 -26.66 6.28 12.80
N ALA A 316 -25.90 7.29 12.38
CA ALA A 316 -24.54 7.53 12.82
C ALA A 316 -24.46 7.91 14.31
N ARG A 317 -25.40 8.72 14.81
CA ARG A 317 -25.52 9.06 16.25
C ARG A 317 -25.87 7.85 17.11
N LEU A 318 -26.76 6.98 16.65
CA LEU A 318 -27.13 5.75 17.36
C LEU A 318 -25.97 4.75 17.38
N ARG A 319 -25.29 4.53 16.25
CA ARG A 319 -24.06 3.70 16.19
C ARG A 319 -22.94 4.24 17.08
N LYS A 320 -22.82 5.56 17.23
CA LYS A 320 -21.83 6.20 18.10
C LYS A 320 -22.04 5.78 19.58
N GLN A 321 -23.28 5.68 20.03
CA GLN A 321 -23.61 5.20 21.39
C GLN A 321 -23.40 3.69 21.55
N GLU A 322 -23.72 2.91 20.52
CA GLU A 322 -23.52 1.45 20.53
C GLU A 322 -22.02 1.08 20.52
N VAL A 323 -21.21 1.76 19.71
CA VAL A 323 -19.75 1.57 19.69
C VAL A 323 -19.12 1.96 21.03
N ARG A 324 -19.56 3.06 21.66
CA ARG A 324 -19.11 3.44 23.01
C ARG A 324 -19.48 2.38 24.06
N ARG A 325 -20.68 1.81 24.00
CA ARG A 325 -21.13 0.73 24.91
C ARG A 325 -20.35 -0.57 24.65
N ALA A 326 -20.15 -0.95 23.38
CA ALA A 326 -19.42 -2.14 23.00
C ALA A 326 -17.94 -2.04 23.41
N LEU A 327 -17.27 -0.90 23.18
CA LEU A 327 -15.91 -0.65 23.62
C LEU A 327 -15.76 -0.78 25.14
N ARG A 328 -16.62 -0.13 25.93
CA ARG A 328 -16.60 -0.24 27.40
C ARG A 328 -16.84 -1.66 27.90
N LYS A 329 -17.71 -2.41 27.23
CA LYS A 329 -18.12 -3.76 27.66
C LYS A 329 -17.10 -4.86 27.27
N HIS A 330 -16.44 -4.73 26.14
CA HIS A 330 -15.62 -5.81 25.57
C HIS A 330 -14.10 -5.59 25.69
N ILE A 331 -13.63 -4.35 25.67
CA ILE A 331 -12.18 -4.06 25.73
C ILE A 331 -11.69 -3.97 27.18
N GLY A 332 -12.46 -3.39 28.10
CA GLY A 332 -12.07 -3.29 29.50
C GLY A 332 -11.69 -4.64 30.15
N PRO A 333 -12.53 -5.69 30.03
CA PRO A 333 -12.18 -7.02 30.54
C PRO A 333 -10.96 -7.67 29.91
N LEU A 334 -10.70 -7.40 28.60
CA LEU A 334 -9.54 -7.93 27.90
C LEU A 334 -8.23 -7.29 28.38
N LEU A 335 -8.24 -5.98 28.65
CA LEU A 335 -7.08 -5.27 29.21
C LEU A 335 -6.78 -5.74 30.63
N ALA A 336 -7.79 -5.82 31.49
CA ALA A 336 -7.61 -6.34 32.85
C ALA A 336 -7.11 -7.82 32.84
N ALA A 337 -7.34 -8.57 31.77
CA ALA A 337 -6.77 -9.90 31.59
C ALA A 337 -5.30 -9.84 31.15
N VAL A 338 -4.94 -8.89 30.28
CA VAL A 338 -3.55 -8.67 29.84
C VAL A 338 -2.69 -8.19 31.01
N ASP A 339 -3.17 -7.19 31.78
CA ASP A 339 -2.44 -6.66 32.94
C ASP A 339 -2.21 -7.74 34.00
N ARG A 340 -3.19 -8.61 34.23
CA ARG A 340 -3.03 -9.77 35.14
C ARG A 340 -2.00 -10.78 34.61
N GLN A 341 -1.94 -10.95 33.29
CA GLN A 341 -0.99 -11.85 32.65
C GLN A 341 0.44 -11.29 32.70
N GLU A 342 0.61 -10.00 32.50
CA GLU A 342 1.90 -9.31 32.64
C GLU A 342 2.41 -9.33 34.09
N ALA A 343 1.55 -9.05 35.08
CA ALA A 343 1.88 -9.16 36.50
C ALA A 343 2.31 -10.59 36.89
N ALA A 344 1.58 -11.60 36.39
CA ALA A 344 1.94 -13.00 36.64
C ALA A 344 3.26 -13.41 35.98
N ILE A 345 3.56 -12.87 34.81
CA ILE A 345 4.84 -13.09 34.11
C ILE A 345 5.99 -12.43 34.91
N GLN A 346 5.74 -11.24 35.45
CA GLN A 346 6.75 -10.52 36.24
C GLN A 346 7.02 -11.22 37.58
N GLU A 347 5.99 -11.66 38.30
CA GLU A 347 6.14 -12.51 39.51
C GLU A 347 6.90 -13.81 39.20
N LEU A 348 6.61 -14.46 38.10
CA LEU A 348 7.31 -15.67 37.67
C LEU A 348 8.78 -15.40 37.36
N ALA A 349 9.07 -14.28 36.69
CA ALA A 349 10.44 -13.87 36.39
C ALA A 349 11.24 -13.55 37.65
N GLU A 350 10.63 -12.90 38.64
CA GLU A 350 11.25 -12.63 39.94
C GLU A 350 11.49 -13.91 40.74
N ALA A 351 10.51 -14.83 40.77
CA ALA A 351 10.66 -16.14 41.39
C ALA A 351 11.79 -16.97 40.75
N VAL A 352 11.88 -16.97 39.41
CA VAL A 352 12.95 -17.66 38.70
C VAL A 352 14.31 -17.02 38.98
N ASN A 353 14.39 -15.69 39.09
CA ASN A 353 15.63 -15.00 39.43
C ASN A 353 16.08 -15.20 40.89
N ALA A 354 15.17 -15.52 41.79
CA ALA A 354 15.48 -15.87 43.18
C ALA A 354 16.03 -17.29 43.34
N LEU A 355 15.92 -18.17 42.35
CA LEU A 355 16.42 -19.53 42.42
C LEU A 355 17.98 -19.60 42.37
N PRO A 356 18.62 -20.61 43.01
CA PRO A 356 20.02 -20.88 42.82
C PRO A 356 20.40 -21.07 41.33
N VAL A 357 21.64 -20.70 40.97
CA VAL A 357 22.10 -20.66 39.55
C VAL A 357 21.85 -21.98 38.80
N ARG A 358 22.11 -23.13 39.41
CA ARG A 358 21.87 -24.44 38.78
C ARG A 358 20.41 -24.73 38.51
N LEU A 359 19.50 -24.30 39.38
CA LEU A 359 18.07 -24.47 39.21
C LEU A 359 17.49 -23.48 38.13
N ARG A 360 18.08 -22.28 38.02
CA ARG A 360 17.74 -21.33 36.94
C ARG A 360 18.05 -21.88 35.55
N GLU A 361 19.19 -22.55 35.40
CA GLU A 361 19.59 -23.18 34.13
C GLU A 361 18.63 -24.32 33.77
N GLN A 362 18.31 -25.20 34.72
CA GLN A 362 17.32 -26.26 34.51
C GLN A 362 15.93 -25.77 34.15
N VAL A 363 15.47 -24.68 34.75
CA VAL A 363 14.17 -24.04 34.41
C VAL A 363 14.22 -23.44 33.00
N ARG A 364 15.34 -22.82 32.59
CA ARG A 364 15.52 -22.29 31.23
C ARG A 364 15.55 -23.39 30.17
N GLU A 365 16.23 -24.49 30.43
CA GLU A 365 16.25 -25.65 29.54
C GLU A 365 14.86 -26.28 29.40
N ALA A 366 14.15 -26.48 30.52
CA ALA A 366 12.78 -26.98 30.49
C ALA A 366 11.82 -26.07 29.76
N ALA A 367 11.95 -24.74 29.94
CA ALA A 367 11.15 -23.75 29.24
C ALA A 367 11.43 -23.74 27.72
N ALA A 368 12.70 -23.92 27.31
CA ALA A 368 13.06 -24.02 25.90
C ALA A 368 12.49 -25.28 25.24
N VAL A 369 12.51 -26.41 25.92
CA VAL A 369 11.90 -27.67 25.47
C VAL A 369 10.36 -27.51 25.32
N LEU A 370 9.71 -26.92 26.31
CA LEU A 370 8.26 -26.66 26.26
C LEU A 370 7.87 -25.67 25.15
N ALA A 371 8.69 -24.63 24.89
CA ALA A 371 8.48 -23.71 23.81
C ALA A 371 8.58 -24.41 22.44
N GLY A 372 9.59 -25.27 22.28
CA GLY A 372 9.73 -26.09 21.07
C GLY A 372 8.58 -27.07 20.86
N GLN A 373 8.08 -27.71 21.92
CA GLN A 373 6.92 -28.59 21.85
C GLN A 373 5.61 -27.84 21.53
N ARG A 374 5.42 -26.61 22.06
CA ARG A 374 4.27 -25.78 21.76
C ARG A 374 4.30 -25.29 20.31
N GLU A 375 5.47 -24.95 19.79
CA GLU A 375 5.59 -24.54 18.38
C GLU A 375 5.34 -25.73 17.44
N ALA A 376 5.85 -26.92 17.74
CA ALA A 376 5.59 -28.14 17.01
C ALA A 376 4.08 -28.49 17.01
N ALA A 377 3.44 -28.43 18.19
CA ALA A 377 1.99 -28.66 18.32
C ALA A 377 1.15 -27.59 17.58
N ARG A 378 1.62 -26.35 17.51
CA ARG A 378 0.97 -25.26 16.79
C ARG A 378 1.09 -25.46 15.27
N VAL A 379 2.23 -25.90 14.81
CA VAL A 379 2.45 -26.29 13.40
C VAL A 379 1.58 -27.49 13.02
N GLU A 380 1.51 -28.50 13.87
CA GLU A 380 0.70 -29.70 13.68
C GLU A 380 -0.81 -29.37 13.69
N ALA A 381 -1.25 -28.49 14.62
CA ALA A 381 -2.64 -28.00 14.65
C ALA A 381 -2.99 -27.09 13.44
N ALA A 382 -2.03 -26.37 12.88
CA ALA A 382 -2.21 -25.60 11.65
C ALA A 382 -2.25 -26.48 10.41
N VAL A 383 -1.57 -27.63 10.42
CA VAL A 383 -1.59 -28.62 9.32
C VAL A 383 -2.87 -29.45 9.37
N THR A 384 -3.39 -29.77 10.57
CA THR A 384 -4.61 -30.58 10.75
C THR A 384 -5.90 -29.77 10.67
N ARG A 385 -5.87 -28.47 10.94
CA ARG A 385 -6.98 -27.56 10.63
C ARG A 385 -6.88 -27.20 9.16
N GLY A 386 -7.62 -27.92 8.32
CA GLY A 386 -7.95 -27.44 6.99
C GLY A 386 -8.53 -26.02 7.06
N PRO A 387 -8.52 -25.26 5.94
CA PRO A 387 -8.97 -23.89 5.93
C PRO A 387 -10.34 -23.75 6.57
N SER A 388 -10.43 -22.90 7.60
CA SER A 388 -11.70 -22.59 8.28
C SER A 388 -12.68 -22.06 7.24
N PRO A 389 -13.94 -22.51 7.22
CA PRO A 389 -14.94 -21.89 6.37
C PRO A 389 -15.13 -20.45 6.79
N SER A 390 -14.83 -19.54 5.89
CA SER A 390 -15.15 -18.11 6.05
C SER A 390 -16.65 -17.94 5.90
N PHE A 391 -17.30 -17.42 6.96
CA PHE A 391 -18.64 -16.84 6.90
C PHE A 391 -18.55 -15.40 6.37
#